data_e1f1a6c5a81d3eefbfdd5a10865ef04d
#
_entry.id   e1f1a6c5a81d3eefbfdd5a10865ef04d
#
_cell.length_a   1.000
_cell.length_b   1.000
_cell.length_c   1.000
_cell.angle_alpha   90.00
_cell.angle_beta   90.00
_cell.angle_gamma   90.00
#
_symmetry.space_group_name_H-M   'P 1'
#
loop_
_entity.id
_entity.type
_entity.pdbx_description
1 polymer ?
#
loop_
_entity_poly.entity_id
_entity_poly.type
_entity_poly.pdbx_seq_one_letter_code
_entity_poly.pdbx_strand_id
1 'polypeptide(L)'
;IAGTCARNDLTQFPWFSPAGNSRGAILNAVKLAYNPSKLQRDTLYSNRVNPVIFQPGDGIILFGDKTGFGKSSAFDRINVRRLFIYLEDAISAAARDQLFEFNDEITRTNFVNIVEPFLRDTQAKRGIFDYVVICDETNNTASVIDNNEFVADIFIKPARSINFIGLTFVATRTGVSFEEVIGNI
;
A
#
# COMPACT_ATOMS: atom_id res chain seq x y z
N ILE A 1 -2.38 18.35 -2.55
CA ILE A 1 -2.00 16.94 -2.29
C ILE A 1 -2.97 16.29 -1.31
N ALA A 2 -3.33 16.92 -0.17
CA ALA A 2 -4.35 16.36 0.73
C ALA A 2 -5.68 16.11 0.02
N GLY A 3 -6.13 17.03 -0.83
CA GLY A 3 -7.32 16.86 -1.66
C GLY A 3 -7.23 15.71 -2.67
N THR A 4 -6.04 15.38 -3.21
CA THR A 4 -5.87 14.21 -4.08
C THR A 4 -6.03 12.91 -3.29
N CYS A 5 -5.53 12.86 -2.05
CA CYS A 5 -5.74 11.71 -1.16
C CYS A 5 -7.22 11.54 -0.81
N ALA A 6 -7.90 12.62 -0.38
CA ALA A 6 -9.33 12.57 -0.05
C ALA A 6 -10.20 12.14 -1.25
N ARG A 7 -9.90 12.66 -2.45
CA ARG A 7 -10.60 12.23 -3.68
C ARG A 7 -10.34 10.74 -3.98
N ASN A 8 -9.11 10.26 -3.77
CA ASN A 8 -8.78 8.85 -3.95
C ASN A 8 -9.60 7.95 -3.02
N ASP A 9 -9.83 8.38 -1.77
CA ASP A 9 -10.63 7.65 -0.80
C ASP A 9 -12.12 7.60 -1.15
N LEU A 10 -12.62 8.65 -1.81
CA LEU A 10 -14.01 8.70 -2.28
C LEU A 10 -14.25 7.87 -3.54
N THR A 11 -13.23 7.72 -4.39
CA THR A 11 -13.38 7.05 -5.70
C THR A 11 -12.86 5.62 -5.72
N GLN A 12 -11.95 5.29 -4.80
CA GLN A 12 -11.31 3.97 -4.67
C GLN A 12 -11.08 3.65 -3.19
N PHE A 13 -9.94 3.02 -2.88
CA PHE A 13 -9.59 2.66 -1.52
C PHE A 13 -8.31 3.38 -1.07
N PRO A 14 -8.12 3.58 0.25
CA PRO A 14 -6.97 4.30 0.82
C PRO A 14 -5.60 3.74 0.40
N TRP A 15 -5.52 2.44 0.11
CA TRP A 15 -4.28 1.76 -0.29
C TRP A 15 -3.91 1.90 -1.77
N PHE A 16 -4.69 2.59 -2.57
CA PHE A 16 -4.24 2.96 -3.90
C PHE A 16 -3.34 4.19 -3.84
N SER A 17 -2.25 4.17 -4.61
CA SER A 17 -1.35 5.33 -4.69
C SER A 17 -2.10 6.57 -5.18
N PRO A 18 -2.01 7.71 -4.49
CA PRO A 18 -2.63 8.96 -4.93
C PRO A 18 -1.85 9.66 -6.04
N ALA A 19 -0.78 9.05 -6.55
CA ALA A 19 0.07 9.61 -7.60
C ALA A 19 -0.26 9.04 -9.00
N GLY A 20 0.30 9.66 -10.02
CA GLY A 20 0.18 9.24 -11.42
C GLY A 20 -1.02 9.82 -12.16
N ASN A 21 -1.11 9.53 -13.46
CA ASN A 21 -2.04 10.18 -14.38
C ASN A 21 -3.52 9.95 -14.00
N SER A 22 -3.86 8.76 -13.53
CA SER A 22 -5.26 8.42 -13.21
C SER A 22 -5.78 9.04 -11.91
N ARG A 23 -4.92 9.21 -10.91
CA ARG A 23 -5.33 9.62 -9.55
C ARG A 23 -4.65 10.89 -9.06
N GLY A 24 -3.45 11.18 -9.55
CA GLY A 24 -2.62 12.30 -9.10
C GLY A 24 -2.99 13.66 -9.67
N ALA A 25 -4.03 13.78 -10.51
CA ALA A 25 -4.44 15.05 -11.09
C ALA A 25 -4.84 16.07 -10.00
N ILE A 26 -4.28 17.29 -10.11
CA ILE A 26 -4.58 18.42 -9.20
C ILE A 26 -5.52 19.37 -9.94
N LEU A 27 -6.82 19.24 -9.69
CA LEU A 27 -7.86 19.84 -10.52
C LEU A 27 -7.93 21.37 -10.43
N ASN A 28 -7.56 21.98 -9.31
CA ASN A 28 -7.68 23.42 -9.08
C ASN A 28 -6.38 24.20 -9.27
N ALA A 29 -5.36 23.56 -9.86
CA ALA A 29 -4.10 24.22 -10.19
C ALA A 29 -4.09 24.66 -11.66
N VAL A 30 -3.88 25.94 -11.90
CA VAL A 30 -3.87 26.53 -13.25
C VAL A 30 -2.47 26.48 -13.86
N LYS A 31 -1.44 26.70 -13.04
CA LYS A 31 -0.05 26.80 -13.48
C LYS A 31 0.90 26.37 -12.37
N LEU A 32 2.00 25.72 -12.73
CA LEU A 32 3.14 25.51 -11.83
C LEU A 32 4.06 26.73 -11.87
N ALA A 33 4.60 27.10 -10.73
CA ALA A 33 5.67 28.11 -10.66
C ALA A 33 6.93 27.59 -11.36
N TYR A 34 7.16 26.29 -11.26
CA TYR A 34 8.30 25.60 -11.86
C TYR A 34 7.93 24.17 -12.23
N ASN A 35 8.26 23.76 -13.46
CA ASN A 35 8.07 22.38 -13.92
C ASN A 35 9.43 21.67 -14.00
N PRO A 36 9.74 20.73 -13.10
CA PRO A 36 11.05 20.11 -13.04
C PRO A 36 11.31 19.22 -14.25
N SER A 37 12.52 19.28 -14.80
CA SER A 37 13.01 18.38 -15.83
C SER A 37 13.12 16.94 -15.32
N LYS A 38 13.30 15.95 -16.23
CA LYS A 38 13.44 14.54 -15.81
C LYS A 38 14.55 14.35 -14.78
N LEU A 39 15.75 14.89 -15.02
CA LEU A 39 16.89 14.78 -14.10
C LEU A 39 16.59 15.40 -12.74
N GLN A 40 15.93 16.55 -12.72
CA GLN A 40 15.53 17.21 -11.46
C GLN A 40 14.48 16.42 -10.70
N ARG A 41 13.52 15.79 -11.40
CA ARG A 41 12.54 14.88 -10.77
C ARG A 41 13.22 13.67 -10.15
N ASP A 42 14.19 13.08 -10.83
CA ASP A 42 14.95 11.94 -10.34
C ASP A 42 15.73 12.33 -9.07
N THR A 43 16.34 13.52 -9.06
CA THR A 43 17.03 14.06 -7.87
C THR A 43 16.06 14.32 -6.72
N LEU A 44 14.91 14.97 -6.98
CA LEU A 44 13.87 15.20 -5.98
C LEU A 44 13.36 13.87 -5.39
N TYR A 45 13.05 12.93 -6.27
CA TYR A 45 12.53 11.62 -5.86
C TYR A 45 13.55 10.80 -5.07
N SER A 46 14.83 10.88 -5.40
CA SER A 46 15.92 10.26 -4.62
C SER A 46 16.00 10.86 -3.22
N ASN A 47 15.74 12.16 -3.09
CA ASN A 47 15.69 12.88 -1.83
C ASN A 47 14.30 12.84 -1.15
N ARG A 48 13.40 11.92 -1.56
CA ARG A 48 12.06 11.67 -0.98
C ARG A 48 11.08 12.83 -1.15
N VAL A 49 11.32 13.71 -2.07
CA VAL A 49 10.39 14.75 -2.46
C VAL A 49 9.53 14.23 -3.61
N ASN A 50 8.22 14.14 -3.42
CA ASN A 50 7.29 13.77 -4.46
C ASN A 50 7.03 14.98 -5.36
N PRO A 51 7.51 15.00 -6.60
CA PRO A 51 7.35 16.14 -7.48
C PRO A 51 5.90 16.29 -7.94
N VAL A 52 5.49 17.54 -8.09
CA VAL A 52 4.29 17.91 -8.85
C VAL A 52 4.77 18.41 -10.20
N ILE A 53 4.22 17.83 -11.28
CA ILE A 53 4.66 18.12 -12.65
C ILE A 53 3.48 18.54 -13.52
N PHE A 54 3.78 19.26 -14.60
CA PHE A 54 2.84 19.46 -15.69
C PHE A 54 3.17 18.46 -16.81
N GLN A 55 2.16 17.69 -17.20
CA GLN A 55 2.25 16.73 -18.30
C GLN A 55 1.26 17.13 -19.39
N PRO A 56 1.71 17.33 -20.65
CA PRO A 56 0.82 17.62 -21.76
C PRO A 56 -0.24 16.52 -21.91
N GLY A 57 -1.52 16.92 -21.97
CA GLY A 57 -2.65 16.00 -22.04
C GLY A 57 -3.27 15.66 -20.68
N ASP A 58 -2.49 15.52 -19.61
CA ASP A 58 -2.96 15.13 -18.27
C ASP A 58 -3.03 16.31 -17.29
N GLY A 59 -2.37 17.45 -17.62
CA GLY A 59 -2.35 18.64 -16.78
C GLY A 59 -1.35 18.56 -15.63
N ILE A 60 -1.70 19.13 -14.48
CA ILE A 60 -0.85 19.16 -13.27
C ILE A 60 -1.13 17.92 -12.45
N ILE A 61 -0.10 17.11 -12.21
CA ILE A 61 -0.20 15.84 -11.53
C ILE A 61 0.83 15.68 -10.41
N LEU A 62 0.45 14.94 -9.37
CA LEU A 62 1.37 14.43 -8.37
C LEU A 62 2.12 13.23 -8.96
N PHE A 63 3.45 13.31 -9.02
CA PHE A 63 4.30 12.31 -9.68
C PHE A 63 5.29 11.68 -8.69
N GLY A 64 4.76 11.09 -7.63
CA GLY A 64 5.54 10.38 -6.62
C GLY A 64 4.69 10.01 -5.41
N ASP A 65 5.05 8.90 -4.75
CA ASP A 65 4.31 8.33 -3.64
C ASP A 65 5.21 7.87 -2.48
N LYS A 66 6.41 8.45 -2.36
CA LYS A 66 7.31 8.18 -1.24
C LYS A 66 6.83 8.85 0.05
N THR A 67 7.06 8.17 1.18
CA THR A 67 6.97 8.77 2.53
C THR A 67 8.29 9.42 2.90
N GLY A 68 8.32 10.16 4.01
CA GLY A 68 9.56 10.70 4.59
C GLY A 68 10.47 9.64 5.23
N PHE A 69 10.06 8.37 5.26
CA PHE A 69 10.81 7.29 5.92
C PHE A 69 12.12 6.99 5.21
N GLY A 70 13.26 7.17 5.93
CA GLY A 70 14.63 7.17 5.39
C GLY A 70 15.20 5.81 5.01
N LYS A 71 14.63 4.71 5.49
CA LYS A 71 15.15 3.35 5.28
C LYS A 71 14.35 2.63 4.19
N SER A 72 14.94 1.61 3.55
CA SER A 72 14.19 0.71 2.66
C SER A 72 13.24 -0.15 3.51
N SER A 73 11.94 0.03 3.34
CA SER A 73 10.90 -0.66 4.09
C SER A 73 9.60 -0.71 3.26
N ALA A 74 8.65 -1.52 3.68
CA ALA A 74 7.30 -1.49 3.13
C ALA A 74 6.62 -0.12 3.34
N PHE A 75 6.96 0.58 4.43
CA PHE A 75 6.43 1.88 4.79
C PHE A 75 7.09 3.08 4.08
N ASP A 76 7.99 2.84 3.14
CA ASP A 76 8.58 3.90 2.32
C ASP A 76 7.61 4.45 1.26
N ARG A 77 6.39 3.87 1.15
CA ARG A 77 5.34 4.24 0.20
C ARG A 77 4.07 4.71 0.89
N ILE A 78 3.46 5.76 0.33
CA ILE A 78 2.23 6.36 0.87
C ILE A 78 1.07 5.35 0.85
N ASN A 79 0.93 4.58 -0.23
CA ASN A 79 -0.13 3.59 -0.36
C ASN A 79 -0.09 2.55 0.76
N VAL A 80 1.10 2.02 1.08
CA VAL A 80 1.27 1.03 2.15
C VAL A 80 1.00 1.65 3.52
N ARG A 81 1.54 2.87 3.79
CA ARG A 81 1.29 3.54 5.08
C ARG A 81 -0.20 3.82 5.29
N ARG A 82 -0.92 4.23 4.25
CA ARG A 82 -2.37 4.47 4.32
C ARG A 82 -3.17 3.18 4.48
N LEU A 83 -2.73 2.08 3.84
CA LEU A 83 -3.29 0.75 4.09
C LEU A 83 -3.20 0.40 5.57
N PHE A 84 -2.00 0.50 6.17
CA PHE A 84 -1.81 0.14 7.57
C PHE A 84 -2.62 1.03 8.53
N ILE A 85 -2.72 2.33 8.30
CA ILE A 85 -3.59 3.21 9.09
C ILE A 85 -5.05 2.71 9.05
N TYR A 86 -5.55 2.36 7.87
CA TYR A 86 -6.90 1.83 7.72
C TYR A 86 -7.11 0.50 8.45
N LEU A 87 -6.13 -0.42 8.34
CA LEU A 87 -6.19 -1.71 9.02
C LEU A 87 -6.08 -1.58 10.53
N GLU A 88 -5.13 -0.75 11.01
CA GLU A 88 -4.92 -0.48 12.44
C GLU A 88 -6.19 0.07 13.09
N ASP A 89 -6.85 1.04 12.44
CA ASP A 89 -8.08 1.65 12.96
C ASP A 89 -9.23 0.63 13.04
N ALA A 90 -9.46 -0.15 11.99
CA ALA A 90 -10.54 -1.13 11.93
C ALA A 90 -10.30 -2.29 12.91
N ILE A 91 -9.09 -2.84 12.95
CA ILE A 91 -8.75 -3.96 13.85
C ILE A 91 -8.74 -3.50 15.31
N SER A 92 -8.25 -2.28 15.59
CA SER A 92 -8.31 -1.71 16.94
C SER A 92 -9.75 -1.53 17.43
N ALA A 93 -10.68 -1.21 16.54
CA ALA A 93 -12.09 -1.15 16.90
C ALA A 93 -12.62 -2.54 17.30
N ALA A 94 -12.34 -3.56 16.49
CA ALA A 94 -12.71 -4.95 16.80
C ALA A 94 -12.04 -5.48 18.10
N ALA A 95 -10.79 -5.08 18.35
CA ALA A 95 -10.07 -5.46 19.56
C ALA A 95 -10.66 -4.83 20.83
N ARG A 96 -11.25 -3.63 20.75
CA ARG A 96 -11.91 -2.99 21.90
C ARG A 96 -13.10 -3.79 22.43
N ASP A 97 -13.77 -4.51 21.55
CA ASP A 97 -14.92 -5.35 21.94
C ASP A 97 -14.51 -6.57 22.77
N GLN A 98 -13.20 -6.90 22.77
CA GLN A 98 -12.64 -7.98 23.59
C GLN A 98 -12.17 -7.51 24.98
N LEU A 99 -12.20 -6.19 25.25
CA LEU A 99 -11.80 -5.68 26.56
C LEU A 99 -12.75 -6.18 27.66
N PHE A 100 -12.18 -6.67 28.75
CA PHE A 100 -12.87 -7.25 29.90
C PHE A 100 -13.47 -8.64 29.67
N GLU A 101 -13.28 -9.23 28.49
CA GLU A 101 -13.59 -10.64 28.24
C GLU A 101 -12.47 -11.55 28.78
N PHE A 102 -12.76 -12.86 28.95
CA PHE A 102 -11.75 -13.81 29.34
C PHE A 102 -10.77 -14.12 28.19
N ASN A 103 -9.49 -14.26 28.52
CA ASN A 103 -8.51 -14.74 27.53
C ASN A 103 -8.57 -16.27 27.43
N ASP A 104 -9.59 -16.78 26.78
CA ASP A 104 -9.82 -18.20 26.51
C ASP A 104 -9.80 -18.49 25.00
N GLU A 105 -9.85 -19.76 24.63
CA GLU A 105 -9.86 -20.21 23.25
C GLU A 105 -11.07 -19.64 22.47
N ILE A 106 -12.20 -19.47 23.12
CA ILE A 106 -13.43 -18.97 22.51
C ILE A 106 -13.25 -17.50 22.11
N THR A 107 -12.76 -16.69 23.01
CA THR A 107 -12.51 -15.26 22.75
C THR A 107 -11.46 -15.06 21.67
N ARG A 108 -10.36 -15.83 21.71
CA ARG A 108 -9.32 -15.80 20.67
C ARG A 108 -9.87 -16.19 19.30
N THR A 109 -10.65 -17.28 19.24
CA THR A 109 -11.30 -17.72 18.00
C THR A 109 -12.30 -16.69 17.47
N ASN A 110 -13.10 -16.09 18.34
CA ASN A 110 -14.03 -15.03 17.97
C ASN A 110 -13.32 -13.82 17.36
N PHE A 111 -12.21 -13.38 17.95
CA PHE A 111 -11.40 -12.30 17.41
C PHE A 111 -10.85 -12.64 16.00
N VAL A 112 -10.28 -13.83 15.83
CA VAL A 112 -9.79 -14.29 14.51
C VAL A 112 -10.93 -14.32 13.50
N ASN A 113 -12.09 -14.82 13.86
CA ASN A 113 -13.28 -14.89 13.00
C ASN A 113 -13.82 -13.51 12.57
N ILE A 114 -13.51 -12.44 13.31
CA ILE A 114 -13.84 -11.06 12.93
C ILE A 114 -12.76 -10.50 12.02
N VAL A 115 -11.48 -10.72 12.34
CA VAL A 115 -10.35 -10.11 11.63
C VAL A 115 -10.07 -10.76 10.27
N GLU A 116 -10.14 -12.10 10.17
CA GLU A 116 -9.84 -12.81 8.92
C GLU A 116 -10.75 -12.41 7.73
N PRO A 117 -12.08 -12.34 7.86
CA PRO A 117 -12.95 -11.91 6.78
C PRO A 117 -12.65 -10.48 6.31
N PHE A 118 -12.31 -9.59 7.24
CA PHE A 118 -11.92 -8.21 6.93
C PHE A 118 -10.60 -8.14 6.14
N LEU A 119 -9.59 -8.93 6.52
CA LEU A 119 -8.32 -9.00 5.78
C LEU A 119 -8.51 -9.66 4.40
N ARG A 120 -9.36 -10.69 4.31
CA ARG A 120 -9.74 -11.34 3.05
C ARG A 120 -10.46 -10.39 2.10
N ASP A 121 -11.37 -9.57 2.59
CA ASP A 121 -12.03 -8.51 1.80
C ASP A 121 -11.01 -7.48 1.29
N THR A 122 -10.07 -7.07 2.14
CA THR A 122 -8.97 -6.16 1.76
C THR A 122 -8.04 -6.80 0.71
N GLN A 123 -7.79 -8.10 0.80
CA GLN A 123 -7.04 -8.87 -0.20
C GLN A 123 -7.78 -8.91 -1.54
N ALA A 124 -9.08 -9.22 -1.52
CA ALA A 124 -9.93 -9.21 -2.72
C ALA A 124 -9.96 -7.84 -3.40
N LYS A 125 -9.87 -6.75 -2.62
CA LYS A 125 -9.79 -5.36 -3.08
C LYS A 125 -8.37 -4.91 -3.42
N ARG A 126 -7.41 -5.84 -3.55
CA ARG A 126 -6.02 -5.61 -3.98
C ARG A 126 -5.16 -4.78 -3.00
N GLY A 127 -5.53 -4.71 -1.72
CA GLY A 127 -4.74 -4.02 -0.69
C GLY A 127 -3.58 -4.87 -0.18
N ILE A 128 -3.79 -6.17 -0.11
CA ILE A 128 -2.87 -7.15 0.49
C ILE A 128 -2.64 -8.28 -0.51
N PHE A 129 -1.41 -8.79 -0.58
CA PHE A 129 -1.10 -10.02 -1.32
C PHE A 129 -1.37 -11.26 -0.48
N ASP A 130 -1.01 -11.19 0.81
CA ASP A 130 -1.10 -12.32 1.73
C ASP A 130 -1.13 -11.82 3.17
N TYR A 131 -1.71 -12.59 4.08
CA TYR A 131 -1.75 -12.29 5.50
C TYR A 131 -1.79 -13.56 6.34
N VAL A 132 -1.36 -13.45 7.59
CA VAL A 132 -1.47 -14.48 8.62
C VAL A 132 -1.89 -13.82 9.91
N VAL A 133 -2.89 -14.38 10.58
CA VAL A 133 -3.33 -13.97 11.92
C VAL A 133 -2.99 -15.09 12.90
N ILE A 134 -2.24 -14.76 13.93
CA ILE A 134 -1.88 -15.68 15.02
C ILE A 134 -2.49 -15.12 16.30
N CYS A 135 -3.43 -15.83 16.87
CA CYS A 135 -4.07 -15.53 18.14
C CYS A 135 -4.46 -16.84 18.82
N ASP A 136 -3.45 -17.54 19.31
CA ASP A 136 -3.58 -18.87 19.91
C ASP A 136 -2.73 -18.99 21.19
N GLU A 137 -2.49 -20.20 21.64
CA GLU A 137 -1.71 -20.47 22.85
C GLU A 137 -0.21 -20.15 22.68
N THR A 138 0.29 -20.02 21.45
CA THR A 138 1.70 -19.74 21.19
C THR A 138 2.08 -18.31 21.54
N ASN A 139 1.17 -17.35 21.31
CA ASN A 139 1.36 -15.94 21.68
C ASN A 139 0.56 -15.53 22.93
N ASN A 140 -0.46 -16.29 23.37
CA ASN A 140 -1.15 -16.12 24.63
C ASN A 140 -0.75 -17.23 25.62
N THR A 141 0.48 -17.15 26.08
CA THR A 141 1.02 -18.09 27.09
C THR A 141 0.38 -17.87 28.46
N ALA A 142 0.54 -18.82 29.38
CA ALA A 142 0.04 -18.68 30.76
C ALA A 142 0.51 -17.37 31.42
N SER A 143 1.74 -16.93 31.16
CA SER A 143 2.27 -15.66 31.69
C SER A 143 1.55 -14.44 31.12
N VAL A 144 1.14 -14.46 29.86
CA VAL A 144 0.36 -13.37 29.22
C VAL A 144 -1.05 -13.32 29.83
N ILE A 145 -1.66 -14.49 30.02
CA ILE A 145 -2.99 -14.61 30.63
C ILE A 145 -2.95 -14.13 32.09
N ASP A 146 -1.95 -14.54 32.86
CA ASP A 146 -1.77 -14.15 34.28
C ASP A 146 -1.53 -12.63 34.42
N ASN A 147 -0.96 -11.98 33.40
CA ASN A 147 -0.80 -10.53 33.35
C ASN A 147 -2.05 -9.79 32.89
N ASN A 148 -3.16 -10.48 32.62
CA ASN A 148 -4.39 -9.93 32.04
C ASN A 148 -4.18 -9.28 30.65
N GLU A 149 -3.28 -9.85 29.85
CA GLU A 149 -2.97 -9.38 28.51
C GLU A 149 -3.61 -10.31 27.47
N PHE A 150 -3.95 -9.75 26.32
CA PHE A 150 -4.42 -10.46 25.12
C PHE A 150 -3.55 -10.05 23.95
N VAL A 151 -2.92 -11.01 23.29
CA VAL A 151 -1.97 -10.78 22.20
C VAL A 151 -2.46 -11.42 20.90
N ALA A 152 -2.49 -10.63 19.84
CA ALA A 152 -2.74 -11.11 18.48
C ALA A 152 -1.68 -10.55 17.54
N ASP A 153 -1.01 -11.43 16.80
CA ASP A 153 0.00 -11.07 15.81
C ASP A 153 -0.60 -11.15 14.41
N ILE A 154 -0.53 -10.04 13.67
CA ILE A 154 -1.07 -9.93 12.32
C ILE A 154 0.06 -9.60 11.35
N PHE A 155 0.42 -10.58 10.52
CA PHE A 155 1.45 -10.45 9.50
C PHE A 155 0.80 -10.15 8.16
N ILE A 156 1.26 -9.10 7.48
CA ILE A 156 0.67 -8.62 6.24
C ILE A 156 1.74 -8.41 5.19
N LYS A 157 1.50 -8.94 3.98
CA LYS A 157 2.26 -8.62 2.76
C LYS A 157 1.48 -7.59 1.95
N PRO A 158 1.81 -6.28 2.05
CA PRO A 158 1.06 -5.24 1.35
C PRO A 158 1.32 -5.24 -0.15
N ALA A 159 0.32 -4.86 -0.93
CA ALA A 159 0.48 -4.55 -2.34
C ALA A 159 1.29 -3.25 -2.51
N ARG A 160 2.28 -3.26 -3.41
CA ARG A 160 3.13 -2.10 -3.68
C ARG A 160 2.78 -1.45 -5.01
N SER A 161 2.87 -0.13 -5.08
CA SER A 161 2.73 0.64 -6.31
C SER A 161 3.91 0.40 -7.26
N ILE A 162 3.63 0.40 -8.57
CA ILE A 162 4.66 0.33 -9.61
C ILE A 162 5.27 1.73 -9.77
N ASN A 163 6.60 1.83 -9.67
CA ASN A 163 7.33 3.08 -9.85
C ASN A 163 8.29 3.06 -11.04
N PHE A 164 8.57 1.89 -11.58
CA PHE A 164 9.44 1.72 -12.74
C PHE A 164 8.83 0.71 -13.71
N ILE A 165 8.79 1.08 -14.97
CA ILE A 165 8.34 0.22 -16.06
C ILE A 165 9.50 0.07 -17.04
N GLY A 166 10.04 -1.14 -17.15
CA GLY A 166 10.99 -1.50 -18.18
C GLY A 166 10.23 -2.06 -19.39
N LEU A 167 10.49 -1.50 -20.56
CA LEU A 167 9.94 -1.94 -21.83
C LEU A 167 11.07 -2.32 -22.74
N THR A 168 11.10 -3.55 -23.22
CA THR A 168 12.09 -4.02 -24.21
C THR A 168 11.37 -4.26 -25.54
N PHE A 169 11.80 -3.55 -26.56
CA PHE A 169 11.30 -3.72 -27.92
C PHE A 169 12.37 -4.44 -28.73
N VAL A 170 12.04 -5.62 -29.26
CA VAL A 170 12.94 -6.40 -30.12
C VAL A 170 12.37 -6.41 -31.52
N ALA A 171 13.13 -5.83 -32.49
CA ALA A 171 12.80 -5.92 -33.89
C ALA A 171 13.39 -7.21 -34.48
N THR A 172 12.55 -8.11 -34.96
CA THR A 172 12.95 -9.36 -35.60
C THR A 172 12.90 -9.26 -37.12
N ARG A 173 13.72 -10.06 -37.81
CA ARG A 173 13.65 -10.17 -39.28
C ARG A 173 12.42 -10.98 -39.67
N THR A 174 11.88 -10.70 -40.87
CA THR A 174 10.80 -11.47 -41.46
C THR A 174 11.26 -12.93 -41.66
N GLY A 175 10.58 -13.87 -41.04
CA GLY A 175 10.90 -15.31 -41.14
C GLY A 175 11.56 -15.94 -39.92
N VAL A 176 11.85 -15.18 -38.86
CA VAL A 176 12.31 -15.71 -37.58
C VAL A 176 11.09 -16.01 -36.69
N SER A 177 11.03 -17.21 -36.09
CA SER A 177 9.96 -17.53 -35.13
C SER A 177 10.15 -16.78 -33.83
N PHE A 178 9.05 -16.31 -33.20
CA PHE A 178 9.12 -15.59 -31.92
C PHE A 178 9.66 -16.47 -30.77
N GLU A 179 9.52 -17.79 -30.86
CA GLU A 179 10.06 -18.74 -29.87
C GLU A 179 11.59 -18.72 -29.82
N GLU A 180 12.25 -18.56 -30.98
CA GLU A 180 13.70 -18.48 -31.07
C GLU A 180 14.25 -17.14 -30.49
N VAL A 181 13.45 -16.06 -30.55
CA VAL A 181 13.82 -14.76 -29.99
C VAL A 181 13.65 -14.74 -28.48
N ILE A 182 12.59 -15.35 -27.97
CA ILE A 182 12.29 -15.40 -26.53
C ILE A 182 13.28 -16.31 -25.78
N GLY A 183 13.76 -17.39 -26.41
CA GLY A 183 14.73 -18.31 -25.82
C GLY A 183 16.14 -17.76 -25.66
N ASN A 184 16.46 -16.59 -26.24
CA ASN A 184 17.77 -15.91 -26.19
C ASN A 184 17.78 -14.61 -25.38
N ILE A 185 16.71 -14.30 -24.61
CA ILE A 185 16.63 -13.18 -23.67
C ILE A 185 16.69 -13.72 -22.24
#